data_4a657f17d6be2d1c1b3ebf9c9dee64ee
#
_entry.id   4a657f17d6be2d1c1b3ebf9c9dee64ee
#
_cell.length_a   1.000
_cell.length_b   1.000
_cell.length_c   1.000
_cell.angle_alpha   90.00
_cell.angle_beta   90.00
_cell.angle_gamma   90.00
#
_symmetry.space_group_name_H-M   'P 1'
#
loop_
_entity.id
_entity.type
_entity.pdbx_description
1 polymer ?
#
loop_
_entity_poly.entity_id
_entity_poly.type
_entity_poly.pdbx_seq_one_letter_code
_entity_poly.pdbx_strand_id
1 'polypeptide(L)'
;KSFYDSDGDGLGDLRGIIEKLDYLQDLGVTALWSTPLMEDNQPVTSYHTYAITDYYKIDPRYGTNADYKRLSAEAKKHGIKLVMDVVTNHCGSAHWWMNDLPAEDWVHQFDTFTRSNYRMGTIPDPYASEVDRELNSKGWFDTSMPDLNQRNPLLMDYLIQNAIWWIEFADLGGLRIDTYPYNHKETMIDFNRRILTEYPDFNIVGETWVHAPAEVAYWQKDALNADGFNSELPTGMDFPLLDALAVFTKEKQGWDSGIMRPYSVFSQDYVYASPYDLLIFADNHDTERIWEVLKGNVDDFKMVFSILMTTRGIPQMYYGTEIMMGGEKSKGDGDIRRDFPGGWAGDEKDAFTAAGRTKEQNEVFDFVRTLLNWRKNNPVIHTGAMKHFIPENGVYVYFRYNADKKVMVVLNSADGEPKTLDMKRFAEVLG
;
A
#
# COMPACT_ATOMS: atom_id res chain seq x y z
N LYS A 1 12.09 4.57 -9.66
CA LYS A 1 13.40 5.10 -9.25
C LYS A 1 14.41 3.99 -8.96
N SER A 2 14.04 2.95 -8.21
CA SER A 2 14.96 1.89 -7.76
C SER A 2 14.66 0.52 -8.39
N PHE A 3 14.00 0.48 -9.54
CA PHE A 3 13.62 -0.77 -10.18
C PHE A 3 14.46 -1.11 -11.41
N TYR A 4 14.58 -0.19 -12.39
CA TYR A 4 15.40 -0.38 -13.58
C TYR A 4 15.77 0.97 -14.22
N ASP A 5 17.05 1.18 -14.46
CA ASP A 5 17.65 2.32 -15.15
C ASP A 5 17.83 1.98 -16.63
N SER A 6 16.99 2.54 -17.51
CA SER A 6 16.99 2.18 -18.93
C SER A 6 17.97 2.99 -19.78
N ASP A 7 18.40 4.17 -19.30
CA ASP A 7 19.27 5.08 -20.06
C ASP A 7 20.66 5.28 -19.45
N GLY A 8 20.92 4.69 -18.28
CA GLY A 8 22.24 4.68 -17.65
C GLY A 8 22.59 5.96 -16.90
N ASP A 9 21.59 6.76 -16.54
CA ASP A 9 21.80 8.01 -15.78
C ASP A 9 21.94 7.79 -14.26
N GLY A 10 21.70 6.56 -13.78
CA GLY A 10 21.79 6.17 -12.39
C GLY A 10 20.45 6.19 -11.65
N LEU A 11 19.35 6.52 -12.32
CA LEU A 11 18.00 6.53 -11.78
C LEU A 11 17.09 5.58 -12.56
N GLY A 12 16.34 4.76 -11.85
CA GLY A 12 15.31 3.96 -12.50
C GLY A 12 14.16 4.84 -13.02
N ASP A 13 13.64 4.50 -14.19
CA ASP A 13 12.74 5.33 -14.97
C ASP A 13 11.50 4.57 -15.50
N LEU A 14 10.58 5.28 -16.17
CA LEU A 14 9.34 4.72 -16.71
C LEU A 14 9.59 3.75 -17.87
N ARG A 15 10.64 3.95 -18.67
CA ARG A 15 11.00 3.07 -19.78
C ARG A 15 11.55 1.76 -19.23
N GLY A 16 12.33 1.85 -18.16
CA GLY A 16 12.83 0.66 -17.44
C GLY A 16 11.70 -0.22 -16.92
N ILE A 17 10.61 0.37 -16.42
CA ILE A 17 9.42 -0.41 -16.04
C ILE A 17 8.81 -1.09 -17.27
N ILE A 18 8.70 -0.38 -18.42
CA ILE A 18 8.18 -0.97 -19.66
C ILE A 18 9.01 -2.19 -20.10
N GLU A 19 10.34 -2.11 -20.01
CA GLU A 19 11.25 -3.22 -20.39
C GLU A 19 11.12 -4.44 -19.47
N LYS A 20 10.56 -4.29 -18.28
CA LYS A 20 10.37 -5.35 -17.29
C LYS A 20 8.92 -5.81 -17.13
N LEU A 21 8.02 -5.40 -18.00
CA LEU A 21 6.61 -5.82 -17.94
C LEU A 21 6.41 -7.32 -18.12
N ASP A 22 7.24 -7.99 -18.95
CA ASP A 22 7.21 -9.45 -19.10
C ASP A 22 7.57 -10.15 -17.78
N TYR A 23 8.58 -9.65 -17.06
CA TYR A 23 8.97 -10.16 -15.73
C TYR A 23 7.81 -10.00 -14.72
N LEU A 24 7.17 -8.83 -14.69
CA LEU A 24 6.06 -8.55 -13.79
C LEU A 24 4.83 -9.39 -14.13
N GLN A 25 4.57 -9.61 -15.41
CA GLN A 25 3.48 -10.47 -15.87
C GLN A 25 3.72 -11.94 -15.51
N ASP A 26 4.93 -12.47 -15.73
CA ASP A 26 5.31 -13.84 -15.35
C ASP A 26 5.19 -14.04 -13.84
N LEU A 27 5.62 -13.06 -13.06
CA LEU A 27 5.49 -13.08 -11.61
C LEU A 27 4.02 -13.16 -11.16
N GLY A 28 3.08 -12.65 -11.96
CA GLY A 28 1.64 -12.68 -11.66
C GLY A 28 1.08 -11.34 -11.16
N VAL A 29 1.80 -10.24 -11.32
CA VAL A 29 1.36 -8.90 -10.97
C VAL A 29 0.16 -8.48 -11.83
N THR A 30 -0.82 -7.82 -11.23
CA THR A 30 -2.04 -7.32 -11.91
C THR A 30 -2.23 -5.81 -11.81
N ALA A 31 -1.51 -5.16 -10.91
CA ALA A 31 -1.46 -3.71 -10.79
C ALA A 31 -0.08 -3.24 -10.33
N LEU A 32 0.34 -2.07 -10.79
CA LEU A 32 1.56 -1.40 -10.37
C LEU A 32 1.19 -0.08 -9.70
N TRP A 33 1.71 0.12 -8.50
CA TRP A 33 1.72 1.39 -7.80
C TRP A 33 3.17 1.84 -7.63
N SER A 34 3.48 3.04 -8.10
CA SER A 34 4.75 3.73 -7.84
C SER A 34 4.54 4.83 -6.82
N THR A 35 5.59 5.20 -6.07
CA THR A 35 5.63 6.49 -5.36
C THR A 35 5.32 7.63 -6.33
N PRO A 36 4.98 8.85 -5.85
CA PRO A 36 4.56 9.92 -6.73
C PRO A 36 5.55 10.14 -7.89
N LEU A 37 5.00 10.27 -9.08
CA LEU A 37 5.75 10.52 -10.31
C LEU A 37 5.66 11.97 -10.78
N MET A 38 4.80 12.77 -10.17
CA MET A 38 4.70 14.20 -10.43
C MET A 38 5.99 14.92 -10.03
N GLU A 39 6.30 16.02 -10.72
CA GLU A 39 7.57 16.73 -10.53
C GLU A 39 7.79 17.13 -9.07
N ASP A 40 8.96 16.78 -8.55
CA ASP A 40 9.49 17.24 -7.27
C ASP A 40 10.84 17.92 -7.52
N ASN A 41 10.79 19.21 -7.80
CA ASN A 41 11.95 20.03 -8.08
C ASN A 41 12.48 20.74 -6.84
N GLN A 42 12.41 20.09 -5.68
CA GLN A 42 12.98 20.61 -4.45
C GLN A 42 14.51 20.62 -4.52
N PRO A 43 15.17 21.68 -4.04
CA PRO A 43 16.64 21.76 -4.06
C PRO A 43 17.31 20.74 -3.13
N VAL A 44 16.59 20.24 -2.14
CA VAL A 44 17.01 19.19 -1.21
C VAL A 44 15.86 18.24 -0.92
N THR A 45 16.15 16.99 -0.57
CA THR A 45 15.18 15.96 -0.19
C THR A 45 14.12 15.60 -1.25
N SER A 46 14.40 15.87 -2.53
CA SER A 46 13.47 15.53 -3.63
C SER A 46 13.49 14.04 -4.01
N TYR A 47 14.29 13.22 -3.32
CA TYR A 47 14.44 11.79 -3.65
C TYR A 47 13.15 10.98 -3.45
N HIS A 48 12.27 11.40 -2.56
CA HIS A 48 11.03 10.70 -2.22
C HIS A 48 9.85 11.05 -3.15
N THR A 49 9.89 12.23 -3.80
CA THR A 49 8.88 12.74 -4.74
C THR A 49 7.51 13.10 -4.14
N TYR A 50 7.40 13.19 -2.83
CA TYR A 50 6.15 13.60 -2.15
C TYR A 50 5.98 15.12 -2.02
N ALA A 51 7.05 15.92 -2.24
CA ALA A 51 6.99 17.39 -2.21
C ALA A 51 6.72 17.94 -3.62
N ILE A 52 5.50 17.75 -4.14
CA ILE A 52 5.14 18.02 -5.53
C ILE A 52 5.27 19.50 -5.85
N THR A 53 5.95 19.81 -6.94
CA THR A 53 6.15 21.16 -7.46
C THR A 53 5.41 21.45 -8.77
N ASP A 54 4.89 20.43 -9.45
CA ASP A 54 3.96 20.54 -10.58
C ASP A 54 3.05 19.31 -10.65
N TYR A 55 1.76 19.51 -10.43
CA TYR A 55 0.74 18.46 -10.39
C TYR A 55 0.36 17.88 -11.76
N TYR A 56 0.74 18.53 -12.86
CA TYR A 56 0.39 18.11 -14.23
C TYR A 56 1.58 17.62 -15.04
N LYS A 57 2.74 17.48 -14.40
CA LYS A 57 3.98 17.12 -15.06
C LYS A 57 4.66 15.94 -14.37
N ILE A 58 4.99 14.92 -15.15
CA ILE A 58 5.88 13.85 -14.68
C ILE A 58 7.28 14.44 -14.45
N ASP A 59 7.91 14.03 -13.36
CA ASP A 59 9.27 14.43 -13.02
C ASP A 59 10.24 14.02 -14.13
N PRO A 60 11.00 14.97 -14.70
CA PRO A 60 11.91 14.68 -15.81
C PRO A 60 12.95 13.59 -15.53
N ARG A 61 13.24 13.34 -14.26
CA ARG A 61 14.16 12.26 -13.84
C ARG A 61 13.62 10.86 -14.18
N TYR A 62 12.31 10.71 -14.35
CA TYR A 62 11.66 9.42 -14.61
C TYR A 62 11.12 9.32 -16.04
N GLY A 63 11.03 10.43 -16.75
CA GLY A 63 10.49 10.51 -18.10
C GLY A 63 9.54 11.66 -18.30
N THR A 64 8.59 11.50 -19.21
CA THR A 64 7.61 12.53 -19.59
C THR A 64 6.18 12.03 -19.35
N ASN A 65 5.20 12.94 -19.44
CA ASN A 65 3.78 12.58 -19.46
C ASN A 65 3.48 11.56 -20.57
N ALA A 66 4.12 11.68 -21.72
CA ALA A 66 3.96 10.74 -22.84
C ALA A 66 4.53 9.35 -22.50
N ASP A 67 5.65 9.28 -21.79
CA ASP A 67 6.23 8.01 -21.32
C ASP A 67 5.31 7.34 -20.27
N TYR A 68 4.68 8.11 -19.37
CA TYR A 68 3.72 7.56 -18.41
C TYR A 68 2.47 7.02 -19.10
N LYS A 69 1.92 7.76 -20.05
CA LYS A 69 0.81 7.27 -20.90
C LYS A 69 1.20 6.01 -21.67
N ARG A 70 2.43 5.94 -22.20
CA ARG A 70 2.96 4.76 -22.87
C ARG A 70 3.08 3.57 -21.90
N LEU A 71 3.62 3.80 -20.69
CA LEU A 71 3.70 2.74 -19.67
C LEU A 71 2.32 2.15 -19.38
N SER A 72 1.28 2.99 -19.22
CA SER A 72 -0.08 2.52 -19.00
C SER A 72 -0.57 1.65 -20.16
N ALA A 73 -0.38 2.11 -21.39
CA ALA A 73 -0.80 1.37 -22.58
C ALA A 73 -0.08 0.03 -22.73
N GLU A 74 1.22 -0.04 -22.44
CA GLU A 74 2.00 -1.28 -22.49
C GLU A 74 1.63 -2.21 -21.32
N ALA A 75 1.50 -1.70 -20.09
CA ALA A 75 1.08 -2.47 -18.94
C ALA A 75 -0.30 -3.13 -19.17
N LYS A 76 -1.24 -2.42 -19.79
CA LYS A 76 -2.57 -2.94 -20.13
C LYS A 76 -2.52 -4.14 -21.07
N LYS A 77 -1.57 -4.19 -22.03
CA LYS A 77 -1.35 -5.36 -22.90
C LYS A 77 -0.88 -6.59 -22.12
N HIS A 78 -0.20 -6.38 -20.98
CA HIS A 78 0.25 -7.42 -20.06
C HIS A 78 -0.81 -7.76 -18.97
N GLY A 79 -2.02 -7.16 -19.04
CA GLY A 79 -3.07 -7.35 -18.04
C GLY A 79 -2.76 -6.67 -16.71
N ILE A 80 -1.93 -5.63 -16.73
CA ILE A 80 -1.49 -4.86 -15.54
C ILE A 80 -2.10 -3.47 -15.59
N LYS A 81 -2.72 -3.03 -14.50
CA LYS A 81 -3.26 -1.68 -14.31
C LYS A 81 -2.23 -0.79 -13.61
N LEU A 82 -2.30 0.54 -13.85
CA LEU A 82 -1.51 1.49 -13.07
C LEU A 82 -2.37 2.11 -11.96
N VAL A 83 -1.77 2.24 -10.78
CA VAL A 83 -2.29 2.99 -9.64
C VAL A 83 -1.37 4.19 -9.42
N MET A 84 -1.93 5.39 -9.44
CA MET A 84 -1.15 6.61 -9.23
C MET A 84 -1.18 7.02 -7.77
N ASP A 85 -0.01 7.34 -7.21
CA ASP A 85 0.13 7.96 -5.91
C ASP A 85 -0.15 9.47 -6.04
N VAL A 86 -1.10 9.97 -5.26
CA VAL A 86 -1.58 11.34 -5.30
C VAL A 86 -1.42 11.98 -3.92
N VAL A 87 -0.82 13.16 -3.87
CA VAL A 87 -0.61 13.93 -2.65
C VAL A 87 -1.58 15.09 -2.62
N THR A 88 -2.61 14.99 -1.80
CA THR A 88 -3.65 16.03 -1.64
C THR A 88 -3.44 16.89 -0.40
N ASN A 89 -2.65 16.41 0.55
CA ASN A 89 -2.44 17.06 1.84
C ASN A 89 -1.50 18.28 1.76
N HIS A 90 -0.43 18.18 1.00
CA HIS A 90 0.61 19.20 0.93
C HIS A 90 1.19 19.32 -0.47
N CYS A 91 1.87 20.42 -0.75
CA CYS A 91 2.71 20.57 -1.95
C CYS A 91 4.19 20.72 -1.57
N GLY A 92 5.06 20.87 -2.54
CA GLY A 92 6.45 21.22 -2.31
C GLY A 92 6.63 22.71 -2.01
N SER A 93 7.55 23.06 -1.11
CA SER A 93 7.88 24.48 -0.84
C SER A 93 8.54 25.19 -2.06
N ALA A 94 9.03 24.44 -3.04
CA ALA A 94 9.49 24.98 -4.32
C ALA A 94 8.38 25.05 -5.39
N HIS A 95 7.13 24.66 -5.06
CA HIS A 95 6.01 24.85 -5.96
C HIS A 95 5.84 26.34 -6.28
N TRP A 96 5.58 26.68 -7.54
CA TRP A 96 5.42 28.08 -7.96
C TRP A 96 4.32 28.84 -7.21
N TRP A 97 3.32 28.13 -6.65
CA TRP A 97 2.33 28.71 -5.75
C TRP A 97 2.95 29.43 -4.56
N MET A 98 4.06 28.92 -4.03
CA MET A 98 4.69 29.53 -2.84
C MET A 98 5.30 30.91 -3.14
N ASN A 99 5.50 31.27 -4.42
CA ASN A 99 5.91 32.60 -4.83
C ASN A 99 4.72 33.54 -5.11
N ASP A 100 3.57 32.97 -5.51
CA ASP A 100 2.36 33.71 -5.87
C ASP A 100 1.14 32.79 -5.63
N LEU A 101 0.58 32.85 -4.41
CA LEU A 101 -0.55 32.01 -4.03
C LEU A 101 -1.81 32.40 -4.83
N PRO A 102 -2.53 31.43 -5.41
CA PRO A 102 -3.81 31.72 -6.11
C PRO A 102 -4.88 32.36 -5.21
N ALA A 103 -4.82 32.11 -3.89
CA ALA A 103 -5.63 32.75 -2.86
C ALA A 103 -4.82 32.79 -1.55
N GLU A 104 -5.12 33.77 -0.68
CA GLU A 104 -4.41 33.93 0.62
C GLU A 104 -4.50 32.68 1.50
N ASP A 105 -5.61 31.96 1.41
CA ASP A 105 -5.89 30.75 2.18
C ASP A 105 -5.63 29.44 1.39
N TRP A 106 -4.80 29.48 0.34
CA TRP A 106 -4.44 28.30 -0.46
C TRP A 106 -3.66 27.26 0.33
N VAL A 107 -2.77 27.72 1.21
CA VAL A 107 -2.00 26.93 2.17
C VAL A 107 -2.24 27.45 3.57
N HIS A 108 -2.14 26.58 4.57
CA HIS A 108 -2.15 27.01 5.95
C HIS A 108 -0.83 27.73 6.28
N GLN A 109 -0.96 28.98 6.74
CA GLN A 109 0.17 29.87 7.03
C GLN A 109 0.32 30.05 8.53
N PHE A 110 1.55 30.15 9.01
CA PHE A 110 1.91 30.34 10.40
C PHE A 110 3.01 31.41 10.53
N ASP A 111 3.03 32.15 11.60
CA ASP A 111 4.09 33.12 11.89
C ASP A 111 5.50 32.47 11.96
N THR A 112 5.54 31.21 12.39
CA THR A 112 6.74 30.38 12.42
C THR A 112 6.38 29.00 11.96
N PHE A 113 7.35 28.23 11.41
CA PHE A 113 7.11 26.86 10.99
C PHE A 113 6.40 26.04 12.08
N THR A 114 5.22 25.55 11.75
CA THR A 114 4.38 24.74 12.63
C THR A 114 4.13 23.39 11.97
N ARG A 115 4.70 22.34 12.58
CA ARG A 115 4.60 20.97 12.08
C ARG A 115 3.31 20.29 12.56
N SER A 116 2.75 19.40 11.72
CA SER A 116 1.69 18.49 12.15
C SER A 116 2.13 17.67 13.37
N ASN A 117 1.21 17.37 14.27
CA ASN A 117 1.51 16.49 15.41
C ASN A 117 1.60 15.00 15.02
N TYR A 118 1.28 14.65 13.77
CA TYR A 118 1.27 13.27 13.26
C TYR A 118 0.38 12.31 14.06
N ARG A 119 -0.73 12.80 14.60
CA ARG A 119 -1.64 12.01 15.44
C ARG A 119 -2.99 11.83 14.76
N MET A 120 -3.02 11.05 13.69
CA MET A 120 -4.23 10.75 12.90
C MET A 120 -5.39 10.24 13.75
N GLY A 121 -5.10 9.50 14.83
CA GLY A 121 -6.10 9.03 15.80
C GLY A 121 -6.86 10.15 16.52
N THR A 122 -6.38 11.41 16.50
CA THR A 122 -7.13 12.55 17.08
C THR A 122 -8.41 12.84 16.31
N ILE A 123 -8.48 12.47 15.04
CA ILE A 123 -9.65 12.78 14.19
C ILE A 123 -10.89 11.98 14.64
N PRO A 124 -10.84 10.65 14.81
CA PRO A 124 -11.97 9.88 15.33
C PRO A 124 -12.13 9.94 16.85
N ASP A 125 -11.13 10.40 17.60
CA ASP A 125 -11.15 10.44 19.06
C ASP A 125 -12.21 11.44 19.57
N PRO A 126 -13.26 10.98 20.29
CA PRO A 126 -14.31 11.87 20.80
C PRO A 126 -13.84 12.83 21.91
N TYR A 127 -12.67 12.56 22.49
CA TYR A 127 -12.08 13.34 23.58
C TYR A 127 -10.90 14.21 23.15
N ALA A 128 -10.46 14.10 21.89
CA ALA A 128 -9.35 14.92 21.40
C ALA A 128 -9.69 16.42 21.50
N SER A 129 -8.69 17.20 21.90
CA SER A 129 -8.84 18.66 21.92
C SER A 129 -8.92 19.21 20.49
N GLU A 130 -9.60 20.33 20.31
CA GLU A 130 -9.70 21.00 19.01
C GLU A 130 -8.32 21.44 18.52
N VAL A 131 -7.47 21.93 19.41
CA VAL A 131 -6.11 22.36 19.04
C VAL A 131 -5.27 21.20 18.49
N ASP A 132 -5.43 19.97 19.01
CA ASP A 132 -4.72 18.81 18.50
C ASP A 132 -5.28 18.34 17.15
N ARG A 133 -6.60 18.38 16.97
CA ARG A 133 -7.23 18.08 15.68
C ARG A 133 -6.80 19.07 14.61
N GLU A 134 -6.83 20.36 14.92
CA GLU A 134 -6.38 21.40 14.00
C GLU A 134 -4.89 21.26 13.67
N LEU A 135 -4.05 20.96 14.66
CA LEU A 135 -2.63 20.78 14.42
C LEU A 135 -2.33 19.57 13.54
N ASN A 136 -3.13 18.49 13.66
CA ASN A 136 -3.03 17.36 12.74
C ASN A 136 -3.32 17.76 11.30
N SER A 137 -4.40 18.53 11.07
CA SER A 137 -4.95 18.80 9.73
C SER A 137 -4.49 20.12 9.10
N LYS A 138 -3.78 20.98 9.84
CA LYS A 138 -3.30 22.29 9.36
C LYS A 138 -1.78 22.42 9.45
N GLY A 139 -1.14 21.66 10.35
CA GLY A 139 0.31 21.70 10.50
C GLY A 139 1.01 21.18 9.25
N TRP A 140 2.08 21.84 8.83
CA TRP A 140 2.87 21.39 7.68
C TRP A 140 3.47 20.00 7.93
N PHE A 141 3.46 19.17 6.90
CA PHE A 141 4.03 17.82 7.00
C PHE A 141 5.55 17.88 7.26
N ASP A 142 6.27 18.73 6.54
CA ASP A 142 7.66 19.08 6.83
C ASP A 142 7.94 20.53 6.37
N THR A 143 9.15 21.04 6.65
CA THR A 143 9.59 22.36 6.18
C THR A 143 9.53 22.50 4.66
N SER A 144 9.72 21.41 3.92
CA SER A 144 9.61 21.34 2.47
C SER A 144 8.20 21.01 1.97
N MET A 145 7.22 20.79 2.86
CA MET A 145 5.88 20.30 2.53
C MET A 145 4.79 21.18 3.17
N PRO A 146 4.55 22.40 2.62
CA PRO A 146 3.47 23.28 3.03
C PRO A 146 2.10 22.60 2.93
N ASP A 147 1.32 22.72 3.99
CA ASP A 147 0.00 22.12 4.09
C ASP A 147 -1.01 22.89 3.23
N LEU A 148 -1.73 22.16 2.38
CA LEU A 148 -2.76 22.69 1.50
C LEU A 148 -4.09 22.84 2.25
N ASN A 149 -4.78 23.95 2.07
CA ASN A 149 -6.09 24.16 2.68
C ASN A 149 -7.22 23.63 1.78
N GLN A 150 -7.53 22.34 1.86
CA GLN A 150 -8.59 21.70 1.06
C GLN A 150 -9.99 22.29 1.33
N ARG A 151 -10.17 23.11 2.40
CA ARG A 151 -11.41 23.86 2.63
C ARG A 151 -11.60 25.02 1.66
N ASN A 152 -10.53 25.47 0.98
CA ASN A 152 -10.67 26.38 -0.14
C ASN A 152 -11.28 25.61 -1.33
N PRO A 153 -12.50 25.99 -1.79
CA PRO A 153 -13.20 25.22 -2.82
C PRO A 153 -12.49 25.23 -4.19
N LEU A 154 -11.73 26.27 -4.50
CA LEU A 154 -10.99 26.36 -5.75
C LEU A 154 -9.79 25.39 -5.72
N LEU A 155 -9.13 25.27 -4.58
CA LEU A 155 -8.06 24.27 -4.42
C LEU A 155 -8.61 22.86 -4.50
N MET A 156 -9.72 22.55 -3.82
CA MET A 156 -10.33 21.23 -3.90
C MET A 156 -10.77 20.90 -5.32
N ASP A 157 -11.38 21.84 -6.04
CA ASP A 157 -11.71 21.68 -7.45
C ASP A 157 -10.48 21.40 -8.31
N TYR A 158 -9.37 22.10 -8.05
CA TYR A 158 -8.09 21.86 -8.74
C TYR A 158 -7.57 20.44 -8.51
N LEU A 159 -7.56 19.97 -7.25
CA LEU A 159 -7.07 18.63 -6.90
C LEU A 159 -7.94 17.52 -7.52
N ILE A 160 -9.26 17.69 -7.49
CA ILE A 160 -10.21 16.76 -8.13
C ILE A 160 -10.00 16.74 -9.66
N GLN A 161 -9.92 17.90 -10.29
CA GLN A 161 -9.69 18.01 -11.75
C GLN A 161 -8.34 17.43 -12.14
N ASN A 162 -7.32 17.61 -11.31
CA ASN A 162 -6.01 17.00 -11.52
C ASN A 162 -6.11 15.46 -11.48
N ALA A 163 -6.78 14.90 -10.49
CA ALA A 163 -6.98 13.45 -10.39
C ALA A 163 -7.74 12.90 -11.61
N ILE A 164 -8.86 13.53 -11.98
CA ILE A 164 -9.66 13.15 -13.17
C ILE A 164 -8.82 13.25 -14.43
N TRP A 165 -8.03 14.31 -14.57
CA TRP A 165 -7.16 14.50 -15.74
C TRP A 165 -6.14 13.36 -15.89
N TRP A 166 -5.50 12.93 -14.78
CA TRP A 166 -4.57 11.81 -14.81
C TRP A 166 -5.28 10.47 -15.08
N ILE A 167 -6.48 10.25 -14.53
CA ILE A 167 -7.29 9.06 -14.82
C ILE A 167 -7.55 8.95 -16.32
N GLU A 168 -8.03 10.02 -16.94
CA GLU A 168 -8.33 10.08 -18.38
C GLU A 168 -7.08 10.03 -19.25
N PHE A 169 -6.06 10.84 -18.91
CA PHE A 169 -4.85 10.96 -19.71
C PHE A 169 -4.07 9.65 -19.79
N ALA A 170 -3.96 8.93 -18.66
CA ALA A 170 -3.15 7.73 -18.54
C ALA A 170 -3.98 6.44 -18.42
N ASP A 171 -5.33 6.49 -18.49
CA ASP A 171 -6.22 5.33 -18.36
C ASP A 171 -5.88 4.52 -17.08
N LEU A 172 -5.91 5.20 -15.93
CA LEU A 172 -5.50 4.64 -14.64
C LEU A 172 -6.51 3.61 -14.12
N GLY A 173 -6.02 2.62 -13.38
CA GLY A 173 -6.85 1.60 -12.73
C GLY A 173 -7.15 1.88 -11.26
N GLY A 174 -6.57 2.92 -10.66
CA GLY A 174 -6.78 3.31 -9.28
C GLY A 174 -5.94 4.50 -8.87
N LEU A 175 -6.25 5.05 -7.69
CA LEU A 175 -5.44 6.05 -6.99
C LEU A 175 -5.04 5.52 -5.60
N ARG A 176 -3.87 5.94 -5.12
CA ARG A 176 -3.50 5.87 -3.72
C ARG A 176 -3.32 7.30 -3.22
N ILE A 177 -4.02 7.67 -2.17
CA ILE A 177 -3.94 9.00 -1.58
C ILE A 177 -2.99 8.94 -0.40
N ASP A 178 -1.91 9.69 -0.52
CA ASP A 178 -0.90 9.85 0.52
C ASP A 178 -1.45 10.54 1.74
N THR A 179 -1.00 10.12 2.92
CA THR A 179 -1.32 10.77 4.21
C THR A 179 -2.81 11.12 4.35
N TYR A 180 -3.71 10.21 3.94
CA TYR A 180 -5.16 10.47 3.82
C TYR A 180 -5.79 11.14 5.04
N PRO A 181 -5.54 10.69 6.31
CA PRO A 181 -6.17 11.28 7.50
C PRO A 181 -5.66 12.67 7.92
N TYR A 182 -4.65 13.21 7.25
CA TYR A 182 -4.16 14.57 7.53
C TYR A 182 -4.97 15.62 6.78
N ASN A 183 -5.60 15.24 5.66
CA ASN A 183 -6.49 16.14 4.93
C ASN A 183 -7.71 16.51 5.77
N HIS A 184 -8.35 17.64 5.46
CA HIS A 184 -9.64 17.96 6.03
C HIS A 184 -10.68 16.91 5.64
N LYS A 185 -11.11 16.08 6.59
CA LYS A 185 -11.92 14.87 6.32
C LYS A 185 -13.21 15.15 5.55
N GLU A 186 -13.84 16.30 5.82
CA GLU A 186 -15.11 16.70 5.19
C GLU A 186 -14.93 16.96 3.69
N THR A 187 -13.79 17.52 3.30
CA THR A 187 -13.51 17.87 1.90
C THR A 187 -13.11 16.63 1.08
N MET A 188 -12.51 15.64 1.73
CA MET A 188 -12.17 14.37 1.06
C MET A 188 -13.40 13.53 0.71
N ILE A 189 -14.55 13.74 1.38
CA ILE A 189 -15.82 13.14 0.95
C ILE A 189 -16.17 13.61 -0.48
N ASP A 190 -16.03 14.91 -0.75
CA ASP A 190 -16.32 15.46 -2.09
C ASP A 190 -15.33 14.94 -3.13
N PHE A 191 -14.03 14.87 -2.78
CA PHE A 191 -13.00 14.28 -3.64
C PHE A 191 -13.37 12.85 -4.07
N ASN A 192 -13.63 11.97 -3.10
CA ASN A 192 -13.96 10.58 -3.37
C ASN A 192 -15.28 10.46 -4.15
N ARG A 193 -16.33 11.16 -3.73
CA ARG A 193 -17.66 11.10 -4.35
C ARG A 193 -17.61 11.54 -5.81
N ARG A 194 -16.95 12.63 -6.13
CA ARG A 194 -16.89 13.15 -7.51
C ARG A 194 -16.14 12.19 -8.43
N ILE A 195 -15.03 11.62 -7.98
CA ILE A 195 -14.30 10.62 -8.76
C ILE A 195 -15.12 9.35 -8.94
N LEU A 196 -15.70 8.81 -7.86
CA LEU A 196 -16.49 7.57 -7.95
C LEU A 196 -17.85 7.73 -8.64
N THR A 197 -18.37 8.95 -8.73
CA THR A 197 -19.56 9.23 -9.55
C THR A 197 -19.22 9.15 -11.03
N GLU A 198 -18.07 9.68 -11.43
CA GLU A 198 -17.59 9.63 -12.82
C GLU A 198 -17.11 8.22 -13.19
N TYR A 199 -16.43 7.53 -12.26
CA TYR A 199 -15.86 6.19 -12.44
C TYR A 199 -16.33 5.21 -11.36
N PRO A 200 -17.54 4.64 -11.47
CA PRO A 200 -18.16 3.82 -10.40
C PRO A 200 -17.37 2.56 -10.01
N ASP A 201 -16.62 1.99 -10.96
CA ASP A 201 -15.81 0.78 -10.75
C ASP A 201 -14.34 1.09 -10.40
N PHE A 202 -14.01 2.36 -10.14
CA PHE A 202 -12.66 2.81 -9.84
C PHE A 202 -12.34 2.60 -8.35
N ASN A 203 -11.09 2.28 -8.03
CA ASN A 203 -10.68 2.13 -6.64
C ASN A 203 -9.77 3.28 -6.17
N ILE A 204 -10.04 3.75 -4.96
CA ILE A 204 -9.23 4.74 -4.26
C ILE A 204 -8.76 4.11 -2.95
N VAL A 205 -7.43 4.06 -2.77
CA VAL A 205 -6.77 3.60 -1.55
C VAL A 205 -6.33 4.81 -0.76
N GLY A 206 -6.77 4.97 0.48
CA GLY A 206 -6.25 5.98 1.41
C GLY A 206 -5.18 5.38 2.31
N GLU A 207 -4.04 6.05 2.43
CA GLU A 207 -3.07 5.66 3.43
C GLU A 207 -3.58 6.04 4.82
N THR A 208 -4.07 5.04 5.54
CA THR A 208 -4.62 5.16 6.90
C THR A 208 -3.65 4.53 7.88
N TRP A 209 -2.52 5.19 8.13
CA TRP A 209 -1.45 4.64 8.98
C TRP A 209 -1.80 4.76 10.47
N VAL A 210 -2.68 3.88 10.89
CA VAL A 210 -3.11 3.71 12.28
C VAL A 210 -3.08 2.23 12.65
N HIS A 211 -2.91 1.91 13.94
CA HIS A 211 -2.57 0.56 14.39
C HIS A 211 -3.76 -0.21 14.99
N ALA A 212 -4.93 0.42 15.10
CA ALA A 212 -6.14 -0.24 15.61
C ALA A 212 -7.16 -0.46 14.47
N PRO A 213 -7.77 -1.65 14.35
CA PRO A 213 -8.78 -1.92 13.34
C PRO A 213 -9.92 -0.91 13.31
N ALA A 214 -10.39 -0.46 14.47
CA ALA A 214 -11.46 0.54 14.57
C ALA A 214 -11.07 1.92 14.00
N GLU A 215 -9.79 2.31 14.12
CA GLU A 215 -9.29 3.56 13.55
C GLU A 215 -9.17 3.47 12.01
N VAL A 216 -8.75 2.33 11.46
CA VAL A 216 -8.77 2.11 10.00
C VAL A 216 -10.21 2.09 9.48
N ALA A 217 -11.10 1.37 10.18
CA ALA A 217 -12.51 1.24 9.80
C ALA A 217 -13.22 2.60 9.75
N TYR A 218 -12.86 3.54 10.63
CA TYR A 218 -13.41 4.90 10.63
C TYR A 218 -13.35 5.59 9.26
N TRP A 219 -12.27 5.31 8.52
CA TRP A 219 -12.01 5.93 7.21
C TRP A 219 -12.63 5.15 6.04
N GLN A 220 -13.25 4.01 6.27
CA GLN A 220 -13.83 3.24 5.18
C GLN A 220 -15.24 3.74 4.83
N LYS A 221 -15.56 3.73 3.53
CA LYS A 221 -16.91 4.00 3.03
C LYS A 221 -17.93 3.12 3.74
N ASP A 222 -19.07 3.70 4.08
CA ASP A 222 -20.21 3.04 4.75
C ASP A 222 -19.90 2.52 6.17
N ALA A 223 -18.81 2.98 6.78
CA ALA A 223 -18.53 2.71 8.19
C ALA A 223 -19.61 3.33 9.10
N LEU A 224 -20.00 2.58 10.13
CA LEU A 224 -21.00 3.03 11.10
C LEU A 224 -20.32 3.83 12.23
N ASN A 225 -19.84 5.03 11.92
CA ASN A 225 -19.15 5.89 12.85
C ASN A 225 -20.15 6.62 13.80
N ALA A 226 -19.78 6.74 15.08
CA ALA A 226 -20.62 7.34 16.09
C ALA A 226 -20.93 8.84 15.84
N ASP A 227 -20.03 9.53 15.14
CA ASP A 227 -20.20 10.94 14.72
C ASP A 227 -20.95 11.09 13.39
N GLY A 228 -21.36 9.97 12.77
CA GLY A 228 -22.07 9.95 11.50
C GLY A 228 -21.19 10.23 10.28
N PHE A 229 -19.87 10.30 10.45
CA PHE A 229 -18.95 10.51 9.34
C PHE A 229 -18.91 9.30 8.40
N ASN A 230 -19.03 9.56 7.10
CA ASN A 230 -18.78 8.59 6.03
C ASN A 230 -17.82 9.20 5.01
N SER A 231 -16.63 8.63 4.89
CA SER A 231 -15.55 9.17 4.07
C SER A 231 -15.75 9.00 2.56
N GLU A 232 -16.65 8.12 2.13
CA GLU A 232 -16.77 7.62 0.75
C GLU A 232 -15.47 6.96 0.21
N LEU A 233 -14.50 6.66 1.06
CA LEU A 233 -13.23 5.99 0.70
C LEU A 233 -13.43 4.47 0.62
N PRO A 234 -13.25 3.83 -0.55
CA PRO A 234 -13.44 2.39 -0.68
C PRO A 234 -12.45 1.57 0.14
N THR A 235 -11.16 1.94 0.07
CA THR A 235 -10.06 1.11 0.56
C THR A 235 -9.16 1.87 1.54
N GLY A 236 -9.05 1.37 2.77
CA GLY A 236 -8.01 1.75 3.73
C GLY A 236 -6.85 0.75 3.72
N MET A 237 -5.68 1.15 4.22
CA MET A 237 -4.52 0.29 4.36
C MET A 237 -4.52 -0.41 5.73
N ASP A 238 -4.39 -1.75 5.73
CA ASP A 238 -4.49 -2.60 6.93
C ASP A 238 -3.16 -2.68 7.69
N PHE A 239 -2.77 -1.58 8.33
CA PHE A 239 -1.61 -1.54 9.20
C PHE A 239 -1.72 -2.47 10.43
N PRO A 240 -2.91 -2.69 11.03
CA PRO A 240 -3.06 -3.71 12.07
C PRO A 240 -2.63 -5.12 11.65
N LEU A 241 -2.93 -5.50 10.40
CA LEU A 241 -2.46 -6.79 9.87
C LEU A 241 -0.94 -6.79 9.65
N LEU A 242 -0.38 -5.71 9.10
CA LEU A 242 1.08 -5.55 8.98
C LEU A 242 1.77 -5.78 10.32
N ASP A 243 1.30 -5.12 11.40
CA ASP A 243 1.87 -5.27 12.74
C ASP A 243 1.82 -6.72 13.24
N ALA A 244 0.69 -7.40 13.03
CA ALA A 244 0.55 -8.80 13.39
C ALA A 244 1.50 -9.71 12.61
N LEU A 245 1.64 -9.47 11.29
CA LEU A 245 2.53 -10.25 10.42
C LEU A 245 4.01 -10.04 10.76
N ALA A 246 4.38 -8.87 11.23
CA ALA A 246 5.76 -8.55 11.60
C ALA A 246 6.27 -9.33 12.84
N VAL A 247 5.39 -9.83 13.67
CA VAL A 247 5.78 -10.40 14.98
C VAL A 247 5.40 -11.86 15.18
N PHE A 248 4.34 -12.36 14.53
CA PHE A 248 3.72 -13.64 14.93
C PHE A 248 4.65 -14.86 14.80
N THR A 249 5.57 -14.87 13.85
CA THR A 249 6.52 -15.98 13.66
C THR A 249 7.67 -15.97 14.67
N LYS A 250 7.93 -14.82 15.31
CA LYS A 250 9.02 -14.62 16.26
C LYS A 250 8.58 -14.83 17.71
N GLU A 251 7.29 -14.70 17.97
CA GLU A 251 6.74 -14.86 19.31
C GLU A 251 6.53 -16.33 19.64
N LYS A 252 6.72 -16.68 20.91
CA LYS A 252 6.27 -17.98 21.42
C LYS A 252 4.76 -18.06 21.33
N GLN A 253 4.26 -19.27 21.00
CA GLN A 253 2.83 -19.53 21.02
C GLN A 253 2.25 -19.28 22.41
N GLY A 254 1.18 -18.51 22.50
CA GLY A 254 0.56 -18.11 23.75
C GLY A 254 -0.89 -17.69 23.55
N TRP A 255 -1.51 -17.19 24.61
CA TRP A 255 -2.91 -16.76 24.59
C TRP A 255 -3.15 -15.61 23.59
N ASP A 256 -2.26 -14.61 23.56
CA ASP A 256 -2.35 -13.41 22.71
C ASP A 256 -1.11 -13.22 21.84
N SER A 257 -0.32 -14.29 21.61
CA SER A 257 0.95 -14.19 20.90
C SER A 257 1.15 -15.34 19.91
N GLY A 258 2.18 -15.20 19.07
CA GLY A 258 2.41 -16.14 17.99
C GLY A 258 1.29 -16.10 16.96
N ILE A 259 0.87 -17.27 16.48
CA ILE A 259 -0.17 -17.39 15.42
C ILE A 259 -1.54 -16.81 15.82
N MET A 260 -1.74 -16.50 17.11
CA MET A 260 -2.93 -15.78 17.56
C MET A 260 -2.99 -14.33 17.10
N ARG A 261 -1.85 -13.72 16.74
CA ARG A 261 -1.81 -12.32 16.26
C ARG A 261 -2.67 -12.09 15.01
N PRO A 262 -2.39 -12.75 13.86
CA PRO A 262 -3.22 -12.59 12.68
C PRO A 262 -4.66 -13.07 12.90
N TYR A 263 -4.89 -14.15 13.66
CA TYR A 263 -6.24 -14.57 14.04
C TYR A 263 -7.01 -13.45 14.72
N SER A 264 -6.39 -12.76 15.70
CA SER A 264 -7.02 -11.69 16.46
C SER A 264 -7.34 -10.48 15.61
N VAL A 265 -6.53 -10.17 14.60
CA VAL A 265 -6.85 -9.10 13.64
C VAL A 265 -8.09 -9.47 12.84
N PHE A 266 -8.11 -10.64 12.20
CA PHE A 266 -9.28 -11.09 11.42
C PHE A 266 -10.55 -11.24 12.24
N SER A 267 -10.45 -11.60 13.51
CA SER A 267 -11.62 -11.72 14.41
C SER A 267 -12.29 -10.37 14.68
N GLN A 268 -11.62 -9.26 14.39
CA GLN A 268 -12.15 -7.90 14.52
C GLN A 268 -12.73 -7.33 13.22
N ASP A 269 -12.78 -8.12 12.16
CA ASP A 269 -13.31 -7.67 10.85
C ASP A 269 -14.77 -7.16 10.92
N TYR A 270 -15.47 -7.42 12.02
CA TYR A 270 -16.82 -6.89 12.27
C TYR A 270 -16.89 -5.35 12.41
N VAL A 271 -15.74 -4.68 12.61
CA VAL A 271 -15.71 -3.20 12.69
C VAL A 271 -15.71 -2.56 11.31
N TYR A 272 -15.29 -3.29 10.26
CA TYR A 272 -15.22 -2.78 8.90
C TYR A 272 -16.54 -2.91 8.17
N ALA A 273 -16.88 -1.91 7.38
CA ALA A 273 -18.01 -2.03 6.43
C ALA A 273 -17.73 -3.06 5.34
N SER A 274 -16.49 -3.09 4.83
CA SER A 274 -16.03 -4.06 3.83
C SER A 274 -14.59 -4.49 4.09
N PRO A 275 -14.33 -5.53 4.88
CA PRO A 275 -12.97 -6.00 5.16
C PRO A 275 -12.26 -6.57 3.92
N TYR A 276 -13.02 -6.98 2.90
CA TYR A 276 -12.47 -7.52 1.65
C TYR A 276 -11.86 -6.44 0.74
N ASP A 277 -12.18 -5.19 0.97
CA ASP A 277 -11.65 -4.05 0.22
C ASP A 277 -10.44 -3.38 0.89
N LEU A 278 -9.95 -3.91 2.02
CA LEU A 278 -8.73 -3.41 2.64
C LEU A 278 -7.49 -3.77 1.82
N LEU A 279 -6.55 -2.83 1.68
CA LEU A 279 -5.22 -3.10 1.14
C LEU A 279 -4.37 -3.76 2.24
N ILE A 280 -3.94 -4.99 2.00
CA ILE A 280 -3.14 -5.78 2.94
C ILE A 280 -1.71 -5.96 2.44
N PHE A 281 -0.73 -5.88 3.34
CA PHE A 281 0.69 -5.93 2.98
C PHE A 281 1.54 -6.37 4.17
N ALA A 282 2.78 -6.80 3.90
CA ALA A 282 3.75 -7.19 4.93
C ALA A 282 4.92 -6.21 5.03
N ASP A 283 5.15 -5.42 4.01
CA ASP A 283 6.10 -4.31 3.94
C ASP A 283 5.70 -3.33 2.83
N ASN A 284 6.30 -2.14 2.87
CA ASN A 284 6.22 -1.15 1.81
C ASN A 284 7.46 -0.24 1.81
N HIS A 285 7.42 0.86 1.06
CA HIS A 285 8.53 1.81 0.92
C HIS A 285 8.80 2.67 2.18
N ASP A 286 7.95 2.60 3.20
CA ASP A 286 8.05 3.37 4.45
C ASP A 286 8.35 2.49 5.66
N THR A 287 8.20 1.18 5.53
CA THR A 287 8.38 0.22 6.62
C THR A 287 9.67 -0.59 6.45
N GLU A 288 10.06 -1.29 7.50
CA GLU A 288 11.11 -2.30 7.44
C GLU A 288 10.76 -3.36 6.40
N ARG A 289 11.74 -3.81 5.62
CA ARG A 289 11.55 -4.93 4.68
C ARG A 289 11.17 -6.20 5.43
N ILE A 290 10.19 -6.96 4.93
CA ILE A 290 9.74 -8.19 5.57
C ILE A 290 10.89 -9.20 5.74
N TRP A 291 11.82 -9.28 4.80
CA TRP A 291 12.99 -10.16 4.90
C TRP A 291 13.91 -9.78 6.06
N GLU A 292 14.06 -8.49 6.37
CA GLU A 292 14.80 -8.02 7.53
C GLU A 292 14.06 -8.36 8.83
N VAL A 293 12.76 -8.10 8.83
CA VAL A 293 11.87 -8.46 9.95
C VAL A 293 11.97 -9.94 10.28
N LEU A 294 11.98 -10.83 9.28
CA LEU A 294 12.03 -12.29 9.45
C LEU A 294 13.47 -12.83 9.55
N LYS A 295 14.49 -11.97 9.52
CA LYS A 295 15.91 -12.35 9.55
C LYS A 295 16.29 -13.39 8.50
N GLY A 296 15.71 -13.25 7.31
CA GLY A 296 15.95 -14.15 6.18
C GLY A 296 15.33 -15.54 6.31
N ASN A 297 14.44 -15.79 7.25
CA ASN A 297 13.81 -17.09 7.43
C ASN A 297 12.77 -17.36 6.33
N VAL A 298 13.09 -18.31 5.43
CA VAL A 298 12.25 -18.66 4.28
C VAL A 298 10.92 -19.29 4.68
N ASP A 299 10.89 -20.12 5.71
CA ASP A 299 9.66 -20.80 6.16
C ASP A 299 8.69 -19.79 6.80
N ASP A 300 9.21 -18.87 7.62
CA ASP A 300 8.42 -17.76 8.17
C ASP A 300 7.85 -16.89 7.06
N PHE A 301 8.67 -16.58 6.05
CA PHE A 301 8.22 -15.82 4.88
C PHE A 301 7.09 -16.54 4.15
N LYS A 302 7.23 -17.83 3.91
CA LYS A 302 6.18 -18.62 3.24
C LYS A 302 4.87 -18.60 4.02
N MET A 303 4.92 -18.61 5.36
CA MET A 303 3.71 -18.45 6.19
C MET A 303 3.09 -17.05 6.04
N VAL A 304 3.89 -15.99 6.20
CA VAL A 304 3.43 -14.60 6.03
C VAL A 304 2.81 -14.39 4.65
N PHE A 305 3.53 -14.80 3.61
CA PHE A 305 3.09 -14.60 2.23
C PHE A 305 1.84 -15.43 1.89
N SER A 306 1.72 -16.64 2.46
CA SER A 306 0.52 -17.46 2.34
C SER A 306 -0.70 -16.76 2.96
N ILE A 307 -0.56 -16.13 4.11
CA ILE A 307 -1.64 -15.34 4.73
C ILE A 307 -2.06 -14.21 3.76
N LEU A 308 -1.12 -13.40 3.29
CA LEU A 308 -1.42 -12.29 2.39
C LEU A 308 -2.16 -12.75 1.13
N MET A 309 -1.74 -13.87 0.53
CA MET A 309 -2.29 -14.30 -0.76
C MET A 309 -3.58 -15.09 -0.65
N THR A 310 -3.98 -15.52 0.54
CA THR A 310 -5.14 -16.42 0.70
C THR A 310 -6.24 -15.89 1.62
N THR A 311 -5.99 -14.84 2.41
CA THR A 311 -7.01 -14.19 3.24
C THR A 311 -7.85 -13.17 2.46
N ARG A 312 -8.71 -12.45 3.17
CA ARG A 312 -9.47 -11.32 2.63
C ARG A 312 -8.54 -10.13 2.33
N GLY A 313 -8.99 -9.20 1.52
CA GLY A 313 -8.28 -7.98 1.17
C GLY A 313 -7.56 -8.04 -0.18
N ILE A 314 -7.01 -6.90 -0.58
CA ILE A 314 -6.27 -6.66 -1.82
C ILE A 314 -4.78 -6.71 -1.45
N PRO A 315 -4.03 -7.77 -1.82
CA PRO A 315 -2.65 -7.91 -1.40
C PRO A 315 -1.73 -6.99 -2.20
N GLN A 316 -0.85 -6.30 -1.49
CA GLN A 316 0.27 -5.55 -2.01
C GLN A 316 1.57 -6.30 -1.70
N MET A 317 2.45 -6.39 -2.67
CA MET A 317 3.83 -6.85 -2.53
C MET A 317 4.77 -5.72 -2.93
N TYR A 318 5.77 -5.44 -2.11
CA TYR A 318 6.80 -4.45 -2.43
C TYR A 318 7.86 -5.07 -3.35
N TYR A 319 8.39 -4.30 -4.33
CA TYR A 319 9.39 -4.80 -5.29
C TYR A 319 10.61 -5.39 -4.57
N GLY A 320 11.15 -6.48 -5.11
CA GLY A 320 12.32 -7.16 -4.54
C GLY A 320 12.00 -8.12 -3.39
N THR A 321 10.77 -8.12 -2.87
CA THR A 321 10.33 -9.09 -1.87
C THR A 321 10.40 -10.51 -2.43
N GLU A 322 10.12 -10.69 -3.72
CA GLU A 322 10.18 -11.95 -4.46
C GLU A 322 11.61 -12.53 -4.62
N ILE A 323 12.63 -11.70 -4.39
CA ILE A 323 14.05 -12.09 -4.47
C ILE A 323 14.80 -11.87 -3.15
N MET A 324 14.08 -11.80 -2.05
CA MET A 324 14.65 -11.67 -0.70
C MET A 324 15.42 -10.37 -0.43
N MET A 325 14.98 -9.25 -1.01
CA MET A 325 15.61 -7.95 -0.69
C MET A 325 15.30 -7.55 0.76
N GLY A 326 16.35 -7.41 1.57
CA GLY A 326 16.29 -6.85 2.92
C GLY A 326 16.45 -5.33 2.95
N GLY A 327 16.32 -4.75 4.11
CA GLY A 327 16.55 -3.32 4.38
C GLY A 327 15.99 -2.91 5.74
N GLU A 328 16.80 -2.17 6.50
CA GLU A 328 16.50 -1.70 7.83
C GLU A 328 16.05 -0.24 7.81
N LYS A 329 14.84 0.06 8.29
CA LYS A 329 14.31 1.43 8.37
C LYS A 329 15.19 2.33 9.25
N SER A 330 15.81 1.77 10.28
CA SER A 330 16.73 2.48 11.17
C SER A 330 17.95 3.07 10.46
N LYS A 331 18.32 2.54 9.30
CA LYS A 331 19.41 3.04 8.43
C LYS A 331 18.94 4.10 7.42
N GLY A 332 17.66 4.45 7.45
CA GLY A 332 17.03 5.44 6.58
C GLY A 332 16.33 4.84 5.37
N ASP A 333 15.61 5.70 4.66
CA ASP A 333 14.77 5.29 3.51
C ASP A 333 15.58 4.65 2.38
N GLY A 334 16.80 5.10 2.14
CA GLY A 334 17.68 4.53 1.11
C GLY A 334 17.94 3.04 1.33
N ASP A 335 17.99 2.57 2.58
CA ASP A 335 18.25 1.17 2.89
C ASP A 335 17.05 0.27 2.58
N ILE A 336 15.84 0.73 2.83
CA ILE A 336 14.61 -0.02 2.50
C ILE A 336 14.19 0.14 1.03
N ARG A 337 14.76 1.13 0.30
CA ARG A 337 14.47 1.46 -1.10
C ARG A 337 15.67 1.22 -2.01
N ARG A 338 16.50 0.21 -1.70
CA ARG A 338 17.69 -0.17 -2.48
C ARG A 338 17.33 -0.49 -3.93
N ASP A 339 18.29 -0.32 -4.82
CA ASP A 339 18.14 -0.64 -6.23
C ASP A 339 17.97 -2.15 -6.44
N PHE A 340 17.10 -2.49 -7.40
CA PHE A 340 16.86 -3.90 -7.75
C PHE A 340 18.07 -4.47 -8.48
N PRO A 341 18.65 -5.58 -8.00
CA PRO A 341 19.86 -6.15 -8.61
C PRO A 341 19.66 -6.57 -10.07
N GLY A 342 20.45 -6.06 -10.97
CA GLY A 342 20.33 -6.23 -12.42
C GLY A 342 19.56 -5.08 -13.10
N GLY A 343 19.18 -4.07 -12.35
CA GLY A 343 18.52 -2.86 -12.88
C GLY A 343 19.49 -1.80 -13.38
N TRP A 344 20.78 -1.88 -13.07
CA TRP A 344 21.78 -0.87 -13.44
C TRP A 344 22.90 -1.43 -14.29
N ALA A 345 23.42 -0.60 -15.19
CA ALA A 345 24.60 -0.95 -15.98
C ALA A 345 25.79 -1.23 -15.06
N GLY A 346 26.36 -2.42 -15.17
CA GLY A 346 27.49 -2.83 -14.34
C GLY A 346 27.13 -3.66 -13.10
N ASP A 347 25.87 -3.93 -12.87
CA ASP A 347 25.45 -4.87 -11.82
C ASP A 347 26.09 -6.26 -12.07
N GLU A 348 26.71 -6.82 -11.05
CA GLU A 348 27.33 -8.15 -11.12
C GLU A 348 26.30 -9.29 -11.30
N LYS A 349 25.06 -9.04 -10.90
CA LYS A 349 23.97 -10.01 -10.91
C LYS A 349 22.72 -9.41 -11.52
N ASP A 350 22.04 -10.15 -12.36
CA ASP A 350 20.75 -9.79 -12.92
C ASP A 350 19.66 -10.67 -12.29
N ALA A 351 19.06 -10.18 -11.20
CA ALA A 351 18.01 -10.91 -10.49
C ALA A 351 16.66 -10.97 -11.25
N PHE A 352 16.51 -10.28 -12.36
CA PHE A 352 15.38 -10.48 -13.27
C PHE A 352 15.45 -11.88 -13.93
N THR A 353 16.61 -12.52 -13.96
CA THR A 353 16.80 -13.84 -14.56
C THR A 353 17.08 -14.93 -13.50
N ALA A 354 16.69 -16.17 -13.79
CA ALA A 354 16.97 -17.29 -12.90
C ALA A 354 18.48 -17.54 -12.72
N ALA A 355 19.30 -17.24 -13.74
CA ALA A 355 20.75 -17.40 -13.69
C ALA A 355 21.43 -16.38 -12.78
N GLY A 356 20.88 -15.18 -12.65
CA GLY A 356 21.42 -14.12 -11.78
C GLY A 356 20.97 -14.24 -10.32
N ARG A 357 19.94 -15.02 -10.03
CA ARG A 357 19.46 -15.32 -8.67
C ARG A 357 20.24 -16.46 -8.03
N THR A 358 20.39 -16.43 -6.72
CA THR A 358 20.88 -17.59 -5.95
C THR A 358 19.85 -18.73 -5.99
N LYS A 359 20.26 -19.95 -5.57
CA LYS A 359 19.33 -21.08 -5.47
C LYS A 359 18.15 -20.76 -4.55
N GLU A 360 18.40 -20.14 -3.40
CA GLU A 360 17.39 -19.78 -2.42
C GLU A 360 16.45 -18.68 -2.95
N GLN A 361 17.00 -17.66 -3.61
CA GLN A 361 16.20 -16.63 -4.29
C GLN A 361 15.29 -17.22 -5.38
N ASN A 362 15.78 -18.22 -6.13
CA ASN A 362 14.95 -18.91 -7.13
C ASN A 362 13.83 -19.71 -6.47
N GLU A 363 14.09 -20.39 -5.35
CA GLU A 363 13.06 -21.11 -4.58
C GLU A 363 11.95 -20.15 -4.10
N VAL A 364 12.34 -19.02 -3.53
CA VAL A 364 11.39 -18.00 -3.07
C VAL A 364 10.64 -17.37 -4.24
N PHE A 365 11.33 -17.01 -5.30
CA PHE A 365 10.72 -16.46 -6.51
C PHE A 365 9.66 -17.41 -7.10
N ASP A 366 9.98 -18.69 -7.23
CA ASP A 366 9.07 -19.69 -7.76
C ASP A 366 7.85 -19.90 -6.84
N PHE A 367 8.04 -19.86 -5.53
CA PHE A 367 6.95 -19.90 -4.57
C PHE A 367 6.02 -18.69 -4.71
N VAL A 368 6.59 -17.48 -4.73
CA VAL A 368 5.84 -16.22 -4.90
C VAL A 368 5.07 -16.22 -6.22
N ARG A 369 5.76 -16.50 -7.33
CA ARG A 369 5.18 -16.58 -8.67
C ARG A 369 4.03 -17.59 -8.73
N THR A 370 4.23 -18.77 -8.18
CA THR A 370 3.21 -19.82 -8.15
C THR A 370 1.97 -19.36 -7.40
N LEU A 371 2.14 -18.74 -6.24
CA LEU A 371 1.01 -18.34 -5.39
C LEU A 371 0.27 -17.13 -5.96
N LEU A 372 0.97 -16.14 -6.54
CA LEU A 372 0.36 -15.01 -7.22
C LEU A 372 -0.48 -15.45 -8.42
N ASN A 373 0.09 -16.31 -9.29
CA ASN A 373 -0.63 -16.84 -10.46
C ASN A 373 -1.79 -17.77 -10.04
N TRP A 374 -1.60 -18.55 -8.98
CA TRP A 374 -2.68 -19.35 -8.43
C TRP A 374 -3.83 -18.46 -7.92
N ARG A 375 -3.53 -17.41 -7.14
CA ARG A 375 -4.54 -16.45 -6.67
C ARG A 375 -5.27 -15.80 -7.83
N LYS A 376 -4.54 -15.29 -8.83
CA LYS A 376 -5.09 -14.67 -10.05
C LYS A 376 -6.16 -15.55 -10.73
N ASN A 377 -5.94 -16.86 -10.75
CA ASN A 377 -6.79 -17.84 -11.42
C ASN A 377 -7.83 -18.51 -10.49
N ASN A 378 -7.98 -18.05 -9.26
CA ASN A 378 -8.90 -18.62 -8.28
C ASN A 378 -9.84 -17.56 -7.67
N PRO A 379 -10.96 -17.23 -8.36
CA PRO A 379 -11.91 -16.21 -7.92
C PRO A 379 -12.44 -16.41 -6.50
N VAL A 380 -12.50 -17.65 -6.00
CA VAL A 380 -12.90 -17.95 -4.62
C VAL A 380 -12.02 -17.23 -3.58
N ILE A 381 -10.77 -16.93 -3.91
CA ILE A 381 -9.89 -16.15 -3.02
C ILE A 381 -10.22 -14.66 -3.07
N HIS A 382 -10.76 -14.17 -4.18
CA HIS A 382 -11.10 -12.74 -4.32
C HIS A 382 -12.41 -12.41 -3.58
N THR A 383 -13.46 -13.19 -3.82
CA THR A 383 -14.83 -12.86 -3.39
C THR A 383 -15.48 -13.93 -2.51
N GLY A 384 -14.85 -15.10 -2.31
CA GLY A 384 -15.39 -16.16 -1.47
C GLY A 384 -15.42 -15.76 0.00
N ALA A 385 -16.38 -16.32 0.74
CA ALA A 385 -16.46 -16.14 2.18
C ALA A 385 -15.21 -16.68 2.88
N MET A 386 -14.89 -16.10 4.02
CA MET A 386 -13.83 -16.59 4.92
C MET A 386 -14.47 -17.21 6.18
N LYS A 387 -13.98 -18.39 6.56
CA LYS A 387 -14.27 -19.02 7.84
C LYS A 387 -12.94 -19.43 8.47
N HIS A 388 -12.68 -19.02 9.69
CA HIS A 388 -11.46 -19.39 10.39
C HIS A 388 -11.76 -20.08 11.72
N PHE A 389 -10.82 -20.86 12.19
CA PHE A 389 -10.90 -21.61 13.43
C PHE A 389 -9.83 -21.11 14.39
N ILE A 390 -10.17 -21.04 15.68
CA ILE A 390 -9.20 -20.63 16.72
C ILE A 390 -7.94 -21.47 16.58
N PRO A 391 -6.75 -20.88 16.51
CA PRO A 391 -5.50 -21.61 16.44
C PRO A 391 -5.32 -22.55 17.65
N GLU A 392 -4.89 -23.76 17.39
CA GLU A 392 -4.62 -24.77 18.42
C GLU A 392 -3.26 -25.41 18.19
N ASN A 393 -2.48 -25.55 19.26
CA ASN A 393 -1.15 -26.20 19.23
C ASN A 393 -0.21 -25.63 18.17
N GLY A 394 -0.25 -24.32 17.92
CA GLY A 394 0.54 -23.63 16.90
C GLY A 394 0.03 -23.78 15.47
N VAL A 395 -1.16 -24.35 15.28
CA VAL A 395 -1.76 -24.51 13.94
C VAL A 395 -2.97 -23.59 13.80
N TYR A 396 -2.97 -22.80 12.71
CA TYR A 396 -4.10 -21.97 12.32
C TYR A 396 -4.71 -22.49 11.03
N VAL A 397 -6.04 -22.72 11.06
CA VAL A 397 -6.81 -23.21 9.90
C VAL A 397 -7.89 -22.22 9.55
N TYR A 398 -7.97 -21.88 8.28
CA TYR A 398 -9.09 -21.10 7.73
C TYR A 398 -9.44 -21.57 6.33
N PHE A 399 -10.61 -21.17 5.90
CA PHE A 399 -11.17 -21.52 4.58
C PHE A 399 -11.55 -20.25 3.83
N ARG A 400 -11.36 -20.32 2.51
CA ARG A 400 -12.02 -19.44 1.55
C ARG A 400 -12.96 -20.32 0.72
N TYR A 401 -14.21 -19.93 0.63
CA TYR A 401 -15.20 -20.81 -0.01
C TYR A 401 -16.36 -20.03 -0.63
N ASN A 402 -16.97 -20.64 -1.62
CA ASN A 402 -18.26 -20.28 -2.20
C ASN A 402 -19.06 -21.56 -2.44
N ALA A 403 -20.14 -21.49 -3.24
CA ALA A 403 -20.97 -22.65 -3.55
C ALA A 403 -20.20 -23.76 -4.29
N ASP A 404 -19.22 -23.39 -5.11
CA ASP A 404 -18.57 -24.30 -6.06
C ASP A 404 -17.22 -24.82 -5.56
N LYS A 405 -16.51 -24.02 -4.75
CA LYS A 405 -15.12 -24.30 -4.38
C LYS A 405 -14.83 -23.97 -2.93
N LYS A 406 -14.03 -24.84 -2.29
CA LYS A 406 -13.50 -24.65 -0.94
C LYS A 406 -11.99 -24.74 -1.01
N VAL A 407 -11.29 -23.78 -0.41
CA VAL A 407 -9.84 -23.77 -0.23
C VAL A 407 -9.58 -23.79 1.27
N MET A 408 -8.94 -24.85 1.75
CA MET A 408 -8.46 -24.97 3.13
C MET A 408 -7.02 -24.51 3.20
N VAL A 409 -6.72 -23.57 4.07
CA VAL A 409 -5.36 -23.12 4.36
C VAL A 409 -4.99 -23.58 5.76
N VAL A 410 -3.83 -24.20 5.88
CA VAL A 410 -3.28 -24.71 7.13
C VAL A 410 -1.90 -24.09 7.33
N LEU A 411 -1.74 -23.33 8.39
CA LEU A 411 -0.47 -22.75 8.79
C LEU A 411 0.00 -23.47 10.06
N ASN A 412 1.19 -24.07 10.00
CA ASN A 412 1.81 -24.74 11.14
C ASN A 412 3.04 -23.94 11.60
N SER A 413 2.91 -23.22 12.69
CA SER A 413 3.97 -22.44 13.34
C SER A 413 4.55 -23.12 14.58
N ALA A 414 4.34 -24.44 14.73
CA ALA A 414 4.74 -25.22 15.88
C ALA A 414 6.17 -25.78 15.76
N ASP A 415 7.17 -24.93 15.66
CA ASP A 415 8.61 -25.26 15.69
C ASP A 415 9.03 -26.44 14.78
N GLY A 416 8.37 -26.57 13.60
CA GLY A 416 8.64 -27.64 12.63
C GLY A 416 8.07 -29.02 13.00
N GLU A 417 7.41 -29.15 14.13
CA GLU A 417 6.83 -30.43 14.55
C GLU A 417 5.56 -30.77 13.73
N PRO A 418 5.47 -31.97 13.15
CA PRO A 418 4.27 -32.43 12.46
C PRO A 418 3.05 -32.43 13.38
N LYS A 419 1.92 -31.92 12.89
CA LYS A 419 0.64 -31.92 13.61
C LYS A 419 -0.41 -32.72 12.87
N THR A 420 -1.19 -33.49 13.62
CA THR A 420 -2.35 -34.20 13.11
C THR A 420 -3.61 -33.37 13.37
N LEU A 421 -4.42 -33.15 12.34
CA LEU A 421 -5.67 -32.41 12.43
C LEU A 421 -6.86 -33.39 12.51
N ASP A 422 -7.75 -33.17 13.48
CA ASP A 422 -9.07 -33.81 13.45
C ASP A 422 -10.00 -33.12 12.48
N MET A 423 -10.22 -33.71 11.31
CA MET A 423 -11.03 -33.13 10.24
C MET A 423 -12.51 -32.94 10.64
N LYS A 424 -12.99 -33.63 11.69
CA LYS A 424 -14.37 -33.43 12.18
C LYS A 424 -14.59 -32.00 12.70
N ARG A 425 -13.52 -31.36 13.20
CA ARG A 425 -13.57 -29.96 13.63
C ARG A 425 -14.00 -29.02 12.53
N PHE A 426 -13.72 -29.37 11.28
CA PHE A 426 -13.96 -28.53 10.09
C PHE A 426 -15.21 -28.94 9.30
N ALA A 427 -16.03 -29.84 9.85
CA ALA A 427 -17.24 -30.36 9.19
C ALA A 427 -18.24 -29.25 8.80
N GLU A 428 -18.28 -28.14 9.58
CA GLU A 428 -19.11 -26.96 9.24
C GLU A 428 -18.85 -26.42 7.82
N VAL A 429 -17.61 -26.52 7.33
CA VAL A 429 -17.24 -26.06 6.00
C VAL A 429 -17.10 -27.22 5.02
N LEU A 430 -16.56 -28.35 5.46
CA LEU A 430 -16.28 -29.49 4.58
C LEU A 430 -17.51 -30.34 4.25
N GLY A 431 -18.46 -30.44 5.18
CA GLY A 431 -19.65 -31.27 5.11
C GLY A 431 -19.47 -32.61 5.75
#